data_41b949d4c5c7ffa40692e395f376f530
#
_entry.id   41b949d4c5c7ffa40692e395f376f530
#
_cell.length_a   1.000
_cell.length_b   1.000
_cell.length_c   1.000
_cell.angle_alpha   90.00
_cell.angle_beta   90.00
_cell.angle_gamma   90.00
#
_symmetry.space_group_name_H-M   'P 1'
#
loop_
_entity.id
_entity.type
_entity.pdbx_description
1 polymer ?
#
loop_
_entity_poly.entity_id
_entity_poly.type
_entity_poly.pdbx_seq_one_letter_code
_entity_poly.pdbx_strand_id
1 'polypeptide(L)'
;MSESVQHVSVDLDIPARIHIVGIGGAGMRSIANVLSDMGHDITGSDLKYSPGLDQLKSKGINVTIGHSTSNFDNPKILTKSTAIPEGNPEVVAALEAGVPVLTRAQIMAAITAKKKSIVVAGTHGKTTTSSILSVLLSAAGTEPSFLIGGDLNEIGCGALWNKTSDLLVVEGDESDGSFLELDSDISIITSVESDHLAYYKDDLKLKEAFKEFATRTKELVYLYGCLLYTSDAADDFVR
;
A
#
# COMPACT_ATOMS: atom_id res chain seq x y z
N MET A 1 -1.72 -10.04 -25.16
CA MET A 1 -2.61 -10.96 -24.43
C MET A 1 -2.60 -10.45 -23.00
N SER A 2 -3.65 -9.76 -22.55
CA SER A 2 -3.79 -9.31 -21.17
C SER A 2 -4.08 -10.54 -20.31
N GLU A 3 -3.11 -10.96 -19.51
CA GLU A 3 -3.39 -11.89 -18.43
C GLU A 3 -4.40 -11.19 -17.50
N SER A 4 -5.57 -11.80 -17.40
CA SER A 4 -6.57 -11.40 -16.42
C SER A 4 -5.96 -11.61 -15.04
N VAL A 5 -5.59 -10.51 -14.38
CA VAL A 5 -5.20 -10.53 -12.97
C VAL A 5 -6.40 -11.10 -12.21
N GLN A 6 -6.30 -12.34 -11.77
CA GLN A 6 -7.31 -12.91 -10.88
C GLN A 6 -7.27 -12.09 -9.59
N HIS A 7 -8.33 -11.33 -9.34
CA HIS A 7 -8.56 -10.68 -8.05
C HIS A 7 -8.70 -11.77 -6.98
N VAL A 8 -7.59 -12.11 -6.33
CA VAL A 8 -7.61 -12.95 -5.14
C VAL A 8 -8.13 -12.08 -4.00
N SER A 9 -9.43 -12.18 -3.73
CA SER A 9 -10.02 -11.54 -2.56
C SER A 9 -9.59 -12.29 -1.31
N VAL A 10 -8.89 -11.62 -0.40
CA VAL A 10 -8.47 -12.16 0.89
C VAL A 10 -9.26 -11.48 1.99
N ASP A 11 -9.82 -12.27 2.89
CA ASP A 11 -10.52 -11.74 4.05
C ASP A 11 -9.54 -11.49 5.20
N LEU A 12 -9.34 -10.22 5.55
CA LEU A 12 -8.50 -9.79 6.67
C LEU A 12 -9.28 -9.58 7.98
N ASP A 13 -10.57 -9.92 8.05
CA ASP A 13 -11.35 -9.82 9.29
C ASP A 13 -11.05 -10.99 10.24
N ILE A 14 -10.58 -12.10 9.68
CA ILE A 14 -10.24 -13.29 10.46
C ILE A 14 -8.74 -13.32 10.72
N PRO A 15 -8.28 -13.27 11.98
CA PRO A 15 -6.86 -13.40 12.31
C PRO A 15 -6.23 -14.64 11.65
N ALA A 16 -5.12 -14.43 10.95
CA ALA A 16 -4.44 -15.47 10.21
C ALA A 16 -2.93 -15.29 10.30
N ARG A 17 -2.17 -16.37 10.05
CA ARG A 17 -0.72 -16.25 9.84
C ARG A 17 -0.47 -15.75 8.42
N ILE A 18 0.30 -14.66 8.33
CA ILE A 18 0.70 -14.01 7.08
C ILE A 18 2.22 -13.95 7.01
N HIS A 19 2.78 -14.47 5.92
CA HIS A 19 4.22 -14.43 5.68
C HIS A 19 4.57 -13.34 4.66
N ILE A 20 5.57 -12.52 5.00
CA ILE A 20 5.98 -11.36 4.19
C ILE A 20 7.40 -11.56 3.69
N VAL A 21 7.58 -11.72 2.37
CA VAL A 21 8.89 -11.89 1.73
C VAL A 21 9.41 -10.51 1.29
N GLY A 22 10.62 -10.15 1.73
CA GLY A 22 11.19 -8.80 1.57
C GLY A 22 10.65 -7.82 2.62
N ILE A 23 10.39 -8.30 3.83
CA ILE A 23 9.77 -7.54 4.93
C ILE A 23 10.57 -6.32 5.38
N GLY A 24 11.89 -6.27 5.10
CA GLY A 24 12.79 -5.18 5.48
C GLY A 24 12.63 -3.90 4.66
N GLY A 25 11.97 -3.94 3.50
CA GLY A 25 11.64 -2.77 2.71
C GLY A 25 10.66 -1.83 3.45
N ALA A 26 10.84 -0.50 3.33
CA ALA A 26 10.04 0.47 4.08
C ALA A 26 8.52 0.25 3.95
N GLY A 27 8.00 0.08 2.71
CA GLY A 27 6.59 -0.16 2.48
C GLY A 27 6.10 -1.50 3.04
N MET A 28 6.92 -2.58 2.97
CA MET A 28 6.54 -3.88 3.51
C MET A 28 6.57 -3.88 5.05
N ARG A 29 7.47 -3.12 5.68
CA ARG A 29 7.47 -2.92 7.14
C ARG A 29 6.19 -2.23 7.61
N SER A 30 5.76 -1.19 6.90
CA SER A 30 4.51 -0.49 7.19
C SER A 30 3.31 -1.43 7.10
N ILE A 31 3.25 -2.26 6.07
CA ILE A 31 2.22 -3.31 5.90
C ILE A 31 2.29 -4.34 7.05
N ALA A 32 3.49 -4.81 7.40
CA ALA A 32 3.69 -5.76 8.51
C ALA A 32 3.17 -5.20 9.84
N ASN A 33 3.46 -3.92 10.12
CA ASN A 33 2.97 -3.23 11.31
C ASN A 33 1.44 -3.17 11.35
N VAL A 34 0.82 -2.75 10.26
CA VAL A 34 -0.65 -2.64 10.17
C VAL A 34 -1.32 -4.00 10.34
N LEU A 35 -0.86 -5.03 9.63
CA LEU A 35 -1.41 -6.38 9.74
C LEU A 35 -1.25 -6.97 11.16
N SER A 36 -0.12 -6.69 11.81
CA SER A 36 0.10 -7.08 13.21
C SER A 36 -0.86 -6.36 14.16
N ASP A 37 -1.05 -5.03 13.96
CA ASP A 37 -1.99 -4.24 14.77
C ASP A 37 -3.45 -4.66 14.51
N MET A 38 -3.79 -5.17 13.32
CA MET A 38 -5.08 -5.80 13.01
C MET A 38 -5.29 -7.11 13.79
N GLY A 39 -4.22 -7.75 14.23
CA GLY A 39 -4.27 -8.97 15.03
C GLY A 39 -3.83 -10.24 14.30
N HIS A 40 -3.20 -10.09 13.11
CA HIS A 40 -2.62 -11.22 12.40
C HIS A 40 -1.28 -11.67 13.01
N ASP A 41 -0.96 -12.95 12.91
CA ASP A 41 0.35 -13.53 13.24
C ASP A 41 1.30 -13.31 12.06
N ILE A 42 2.22 -12.36 12.20
CA ILE A 42 3.11 -11.94 11.12
C ILE A 42 4.46 -12.61 11.26
N THR A 43 4.88 -13.24 10.18
CA THR A 43 6.25 -13.72 9.98
C THR A 43 6.83 -13.12 8.70
N GLY A 44 8.14 -13.12 8.55
CA GLY A 44 8.72 -12.65 7.29
C GLY A 44 10.20 -12.91 7.16
N SER A 45 10.69 -12.70 5.96
CA SER A 45 12.09 -12.87 5.60
C SER A 45 12.61 -11.66 4.81
N ASP A 46 13.90 -11.40 4.93
CA ASP A 46 14.61 -10.45 4.09
C ASP A 46 16.01 -10.96 3.76
N LEU A 47 16.53 -10.58 2.60
CA LEU A 47 17.86 -10.99 2.17
C LEU A 47 18.96 -10.41 3.05
N LYS A 48 18.76 -9.20 3.56
CA LYS A 48 19.75 -8.45 4.32
C LYS A 48 19.15 -7.87 5.60
N TYR A 49 20.02 -7.78 6.61
CA TYR A 49 19.69 -7.05 7.83
C TYR A 49 19.51 -5.55 7.55
N SER A 50 18.54 -4.95 8.22
CA SER A 50 18.36 -3.50 8.33
C SER A 50 17.86 -3.15 9.74
N PRO A 51 18.13 -1.93 10.26
CA PRO A 51 17.66 -1.51 11.59
C PRO A 51 16.13 -1.58 11.74
N GLY A 52 15.39 -1.41 10.65
CA GLY A 52 13.93 -1.54 10.66
C GLY A 52 13.41 -2.94 10.99
N LEU A 53 14.24 -3.99 10.82
CA LEU A 53 13.88 -5.35 11.23
C LEU A 53 13.86 -5.51 12.75
N ASP A 54 14.71 -4.76 13.48
CA ASP A 54 14.72 -4.80 14.94
C ASP A 54 13.44 -4.16 15.52
N GLN A 55 12.89 -3.13 14.85
CA GLN A 55 11.60 -2.56 15.20
C GLN A 55 10.47 -3.58 15.05
N LEU A 56 10.46 -4.35 13.95
CA LEU A 56 9.49 -5.44 13.77
C LEU A 56 9.61 -6.52 14.85
N LYS A 57 10.85 -6.94 15.13
CA LYS A 57 11.12 -7.93 16.19
C LYS A 57 10.68 -7.45 17.58
N SER A 58 10.88 -6.16 17.88
CA SER A 58 10.42 -5.59 19.17
C SER A 58 8.90 -5.60 19.33
N LYS A 59 8.14 -5.63 18.22
CA LYS A 59 6.69 -5.84 18.17
C LYS A 59 6.26 -7.31 18.21
N GLY A 60 7.21 -8.24 18.31
CA GLY A 60 6.92 -9.68 18.32
C GLY A 60 6.79 -10.32 16.95
N ILE A 61 7.10 -9.60 15.87
CA ILE A 61 7.08 -10.15 14.51
C ILE A 61 8.34 -11.00 14.31
N ASN A 62 8.14 -12.25 13.89
CA ASN A 62 9.25 -13.18 13.65
C ASN A 62 9.88 -12.91 12.27
N VAL A 63 11.14 -12.43 12.28
CA VAL A 63 11.88 -12.07 11.06
C VAL A 63 13.14 -12.90 10.91
N THR A 64 13.29 -13.53 9.76
CA THR A 64 14.46 -14.34 9.37
C THR A 64 15.31 -13.61 8.33
N ILE A 65 16.63 -13.74 8.42
CA ILE A 65 17.56 -13.24 7.40
C ILE A 65 17.89 -14.37 6.44
N GLY A 66 17.79 -14.09 5.15
CA GLY A 66 17.92 -15.05 4.06
C GLY A 66 16.57 -15.67 3.66
N HIS A 67 16.47 -16.04 2.38
CA HIS A 67 15.28 -16.70 1.83
C HIS A 67 15.49 -18.20 1.77
N SER A 68 14.56 -18.97 2.32
CA SER A 68 14.62 -20.44 2.35
C SER A 68 13.21 -21.01 2.46
N THR A 69 12.98 -22.18 1.87
CA THR A 69 11.73 -22.94 2.06
C THR A 69 11.43 -23.24 3.51
N SER A 70 12.46 -23.33 4.38
CA SER A 70 12.29 -23.51 5.82
C SER A 70 11.62 -22.32 6.55
N ASN A 71 11.60 -21.15 5.93
CA ASN A 71 10.90 -19.99 6.47
C ASN A 71 9.38 -20.04 6.21
N PHE A 72 8.95 -20.89 5.26
CA PHE A 72 7.56 -21.11 4.92
C PHE A 72 6.93 -22.09 5.91
N ASP A 73 6.36 -21.55 6.99
CA ASP A 73 5.67 -22.31 8.02
C ASP A 73 4.15 -22.29 7.78
N ASN A 74 3.75 -22.75 6.61
CA ASN A 74 2.37 -22.93 6.18
C ASN A 74 1.42 -21.75 6.54
N PRO A 75 1.74 -20.52 6.12
CA PRO A 75 0.87 -19.37 6.35
C PRO A 75 -0.43 -19.50 5.57
N LYS A 76 -1.45 -18.72 5.94
CA LYS A 76 -2.70 -18.64 5.18
C LYS A 76 -2.59 -17.71 3.98
N ILE A 77 -1.67 -16.75 4.03
CA ILE A 77 -1.40 -15.76 3.01
C ILE A 77 0.11 -15.54 2.96
N LEU A 78 0.66 -15.46 1.76
CA LEU A 78 1.99 -14.93 1.53
C LEU A 78 1.87 -13.61 0.77
N THR A 79 2.59 -12.57 1.19
CA THR A 79 2.74 -11.35 0.40
C THR A 79 4.22 -11.05 0.18
N LYS A 80 4.54 -10.42 -0.96
CA LYS A 80 5.92 -10.16 -1.33
C LYS A 80 6.14 -8.73 -1.81
N SER A 81 7.35 -8.21 -1.58
CA SER A 81 7.82 -6.99 -2.20
C SER A 81 7.95 -7.17 -3.72
N THR A 82 7.78 -6.09 -4.48
CA THR A 82 8.01 -6.06 -5.94
C THR A 82 9.43 -6.45 -6.33
N ALA A 83 10.40 -6.28 -5.44
CA ALA A 83 11.79 -6.68 -5.64
C ALA A 83 12.02 -8.21 -5.55
N ILE A 84 11.05 -8.99 -5.07
CA ILE A 84 11.17 -10.43 -4.88
C ILE A 84 10.78 -11.14 -6.18
N PRO A 85 11.69 -11.94 -6.80
CA PRO A 85 11.39 -12.66 -8.02
C PRO A 85 10.43 -13.85 -7.77
N GLU A 86 9.73 -14.26 -8.82
CA GLU A 86 8.80 -15.42 -8.77
C GLU A 86 9.49 -16.72 -8.38
N GLY A 87 10.76 -16.89 -8.71
CA GLY A 87 11.57 -18.06 -8.33
C GLY A 87 12.10 -18.06 -6.90
N ASN A 88 11.68 -17.12 -6.05
CA ASN A 88 12.05 -17.12 -4.63
C ASN A 88 11.55 -18.41 -3.95
N PRO A 89 12.37 -19.11 -3.14
CA PRO A 89 12.01 -20.42 -2.58
C PRO A 89 10.74 -20.38 -1.69
N GLU A 90 10.47 -19.29 -1.02
CA GLU A 90 9.28 -19.13 -0.18
C GLU A 90 8.02 -18.89 -1.02
N VAL A 91 8.16 -18.15 -2.12
CA VAL A 91 7.08 -17.93 -3.10
C VAL A 91 6.72 -19.23 -3.79
N VAL A 92 7.73 -20.00 -4.24
CA VAL A 92 7.51 -21.32 -4.88
C VAL A 92 6.81 -22.27 -3.91
N ALA A 93 7.29 -22.35 -2.65
CA ALA A 93 6.66 -23.20 -1.64
C ALA A 93 5.19 -22.83 -1.38
N ALA A 94 4.86 -21.53 -1.37
CA ALA A 94 3.49 -21.07 -1.21
C ALA A 94 2.60 -21.50 -2.38
N LEU A 95 3.08 -21.33 -3.62
CA LEU A 95 2.34 -21.74 -4.81
C LEU A 95 2.11 -23.25 -4.85
N GLU A 96 3.13 -24.06 -4.52
CA GLU A 96 3.03 -25.52 -4.44
C GLU A 96 2.05 -25.99 -3.35
N ALA A 97 1.98 -25.24 -2.24
CA ALA A 97 1.03 -25.51 -1.15
C ALA A 97 -0.39 -24.96 -1.41
N GLY A 98 -0.63 -24.27 -2.53
CA GLY A 98 -1.92 -23.64 -2.84
C GLY A 98 -2.25 -22.45 -1.94
N VAL A 99 -1.22 -21.83 -1.31
CA VAL A 99 -1.38 -20.62 -0.49
C VAL A 99 -1.41 -19.40 -1.40
N PRO A 100 -2.38 -18.48 -1.22
CA PRO A 100 -2.44 -17.24 -1.97
C PRO A 100 -1.15 -16.42 -1.84
N VAL A 101 -0.57 -16.03 -2.97
CA VAL A 101 0.59 -15.14 -3.06
C VAL A 101 0.12 -13.79 -3.56
N LEU A 102 0.17 -12.79 -2.70
CA LEU A 102 -0.27 -11.43 -3.00
C LEU A 102 0.91 -10.51 -3.31
N THR A 103 0.72 -9.63 -4.26
CA THR A 103 1.61 -8.48 -4.45
C THR A 103 1.45 -7.46 -3.32
N ARG A 104 2.41 -6.52 -3.21
CA ARG A 104 2.28 -5.37 -2.30
C ARG A 104 0.98 -4.59 -2.56
N ALA A 105 0.62 -4.37 -3.81
CA ALA A 105 -0.61 -3.66 -4.18
C ALA A 105 -1.86 -4.40 -3.71
N GLN A 106 -1.94 -5.70 -3.93
CA GLN A 106 -3.09 -6.52 -3.56
C GLN A 106 -3.30 -6.58 -2.04
N ILE A 107 -2.25 -6.73 -1.24
CA ILE A 107 -2.41 -6.70 0.22
C ILE A 107 -2.78 -5.30 0.72
N MET A 108 -2.25 -4.23 0.12
CA MET A 108 -2.67 -2.87 0.42
C MET A 108 -4.13 -2.64 0.05
N ALA A 109 -4.60 -3.11 -1.09
CA ALA A 109 -6.00 -3.05 -1.50
C ALA A 109 -6.91 -3.77 -0.48
N ALA A 110 -6.50 -4.95 0.00
CA ALA A 110 -7.24 -5.66 1.03
C ALA A 110 -7.30 -4.91 2.36
N ILE A 111 -6.23 -4.18 2.73
CA ILE A 111 -6.21 -3.32 3.93
C ILE A 111 -7.12 -2.10 3.74
N THR A 112 -7.04 -1.41 2.59
CA THR A 112 -7.84 -0.20 2.32
C THR A 112 -9.34 -0.49 2.30
N ALA A 113 -9.73 -1.67 1.83
CA ALA A 113 -11.13 -2.11 1.83
C ALA A 113 -11.76 -2.30 3.23
N LYS A 114 -10.94 -2.27 4.31
CA LYS A 114 -11.44 -2.47 5.68
C LYS A 114 -11.93 -1.22 6.37
N LYS A 115 -11.69 -0.05 5.81
CA LYS A 115 -12.07 1.25 6.38
C LYS A 115 -12.43 2.23 5.28
N LYS A 116 -13.13 3.30 5.65
CA LYS A 116 -13.29 4.45 4.77
C LYS A 116 -11.92 5.04 4.46
N SER A 117 -11.48 4.93 3.22
CA SER A 117 -10.12 5.25 2.82
C SER A 117 -10.00 6.63 2.17
N ILE A 118 -8.98 7.37 2.57
CA ILE A 118 -8.54 8.60 1.92
C ILE A 118 -7.20 8.30 1.28
N VAL A 119 -7.17 8.20 -0.05
CA VAL A 119 -5.94 7.87 -0.79
C VAL A 119 -5.33 9.16 -1.35
N VAL A 120 -4.07 9.41 -0.97
CA VAL A 120 -3.29 10.55 -1.48
C VAL A 120 -2.34 10.05 -2.56
N ALA A 121 -2.58 10.45 -3.80
CA ALA A 121 -1.77 10.10 -4.97
C ALA A 121 -1.21 11.37 -5.63
N GLY A 122 -0.27 11.19 -6.56
CA GLY A 122 0.33 12.28 -7.32
C GLY A 122 1.84 12.11 -7.46
N THR A 123 2.43 12.73 -8.49
CA THR A 123 3.87 12.62 -8.74
C THR A 123 4.72 13.19 -7.61
N HIS A 124 4.26 14.28 -6.98
CA HIS A 124 4.95 14.94 -5.87
C HIS A 124 4.00 15.30 -4.73
N GLY A 125 4.54 15.40 -3.51
CA GLY A 125 3.80 15.88 -2.34
C GLY A 125 2.91 14.87 -1.63
N LYS A 126 2.86 13.62 -2.06
CA LYS A 126 2.06 12.53 -1.43
C LYS A 126 2.33 12.39 0.06
N THR A 127 3.57 12.12 0.42
CA THR A 127 4.00 11.89 1.81
C THR A 127 3.69 13.11 2.69
N THR A 128 3.99 14.32 2.22
CA THR A 128 3.72 15.55 2.95
C THR A 128 2.21 15.74 3.17
N THR A 129 1.40 15.55 2.14
CA THR A 129 -0.04 15.75 2.22
C THR A 129 -0.70 14.69 3.10
N SER A 130 -0.34 13.42 2.96
CA SER A 130 -0.88 12.34 3.82
C SER A 130 -0.45 12.50 5.28
N SER A 131 0.78 12.96 5.53
CA SER A 131 1.28 13.27 6.87
C SER A 131 0.49 14.41 7.53
N ILE A 132 0.37 15.55 6.86
CA ILE A 132 -0.39 16.70 7.35
C ILE A 132 -1.85 16.31 7.60
N LEU A 133 -2.47 15.59 6.67
CA LEU A 133 -3.85 15.13 6.80
C LEU A 133 -4.04 14.25 8.03
N SER A 134 -3.14 13.27 8.23
CA SER A 134 -3.21 12.37 9.39
C SER A 134 -3.08 13.12 10.72
N VAL A 135 -2.16 14.09 10.80
CA VAL A 135 -1.98 14.92 11.99
C VAL A 135 -3.21 15.82 12.23
N LEU A 136 -3.76 16.44 11.18
CA LEU A 136 -4.96 17.29 11.31
C LEU A 136 -6.18 16.49 11.73
N LEU A 137 -6.40 15.32 11.17
CA LEU A 137 -7.50 14.43 11.55
C LEU A 137 -7.35 13.96 13.00
N SER A 138 -6.13 13.63 13.44
CA SER A 138 -5.85 13.28 14.83
C SER A 138 -6.13 14.44 15.77
N ALA A 139 -5.69 15.66 15.41
CA ALA A 139 -5.97 16.86 16.18
C ALA A 139 -7.47 17.20 16.26
N ALA A 140 -8.23 16.82 15.22
CA ALA A 140 -9.70 16.93 15.18
C ALA A 140 -10.43 15.82 15.97
N GLY A 141 -9.69 14.90 16.60
CA GLY A 141 -10.27 13.83 17.44
C GLY A 141 -10.78 12.62 16.68
N THR A 142 -10.45 12.46 15.37
CA THR A 142 -10.87 11.28 14.58
C THR A 142 -9.89 10.12 14.68
N GLU A 143 -8.64 10.40 15.08
CA GLU A 143 -7.57 9.41 15.27
C GLU A 143 -7.49 8.34 14.15
N PRO A 144 -7.22 8.72 12.89
CA PRO A 144 -7.28 7.80 11.76
C PRO A 144 -6.21 6.72 11.85
N SER A 145 -6.45 5.57 11.21
CA SER A 145 -5.38 4.70 10.76
C SER A 145 -4.62 5.36 9.61
N PHE A 146 -3.33 5.02 9.42
CA PHE A 146 -2.58 5.53 8.28
C PHE A 146 -1.51 4.56 7.78
N LEU A 147 -1.21 4.65 6.48
CA LEU A 147 -0.14 3.97 5.76
C LEU A 147 0.54 4.98 4.84
N ILE A 148 1.71 5.49 5.28
CA ILE A 148 2.43 6.59 4.64
C ILE A 148 3.85 6.14 4.30
N GLY A 149 4.42 6.68 3.22
CA GLY A 149 5.75 6.30 2.73
C GLY A 149 6.93 6.72 3.61
N GLY A 150 6.71 7.59 4.61
CA GLY A 150 7.71 8.07 5.56
C GLY A 150 7.22 8.02 7.00
N ASP A 151 8.14 8.16 7.95
CA ASP A 151 7.78 8.25 9.36
C ASP A 151 7.22 9.63 9.70
N LEU A 152 6.12 9.68 10.43
CA LEU A 152 5.57 10.91 11.00
C LEU A 152 6.40 11.27 12.25
N ASN A 153 7.07 12.43 12.23
CA ASN A 153 7.91 12.87 13.33
C ASN A 153 7.13 12.98 14.66
N GLU A 154 5.87 13.38 14.58
CA GLU A 154 4.98 13.57 15.73
C GLU A 154 4.53 12.22 16.34
N ILE A 155 4.51 11.15 15.54
CA ILE A 155 4.01 9.82 15.96
C ILE A 155 5.15 8.80 15.99
N GLY A 156 6.26 9.08 15.29
CA GLY A 156 7.46 8.22 15.26
C GLY A 156 7.32 6.96 14.41
N CYS A 157 6.27 6.88 13.56
CA CYS A 157 6.08 5.77 12.63
C CYS A 157 5.32 6.19 11.38
N GLY A 158 5.52 5.47 10.28
CA GLY A 158 4.83 5.68 9.00
C GLY A 158 3.54 4.88 8.84
N ALA A 159 3.18 4.03 9.82
CA ALA A 159 2.00 3.18 9.74
C ALA A 159 1.39 2.92 11.12
N LEU A 160 0.08 3.05 11.20
CA LEU A 160 -0.72 2.80 12.40
C LEU A 160 -2.09 2.24 12.01
N TRP A 161 -2.53 1.19 12.71
CA TRP A 161 -3.90 0.72 12.63
C TRP A 161 -4.64 0.99 13.93
N ASN A 162 -5.53 1.98 13.91
CA ASN A 162 -6.40 2.28 15.06
C ASN A 162 -7.70 1.47 14.94
N LYS A 163 -7.92 0.54 15.85
CA LYS A 163 -9.10 -0.36 15.83
C LYS A 163 -10.43 0.35 16.07
N THR A 164 -10.40 1.54 16.66
CA THR A 164 -11.60 2.31 17.03
C THR A 164 -12.01 3.34 15.99
N SER A 165 -11.15 3.63 15.02
CA SER A 165 -11.42 4.59 13.96
C SER A 165 -11.83 3.88 12.68
N ASP A 166 -12.84 4.41 11.99
CA ASP A 166 -13.28 3.93 10.68
C ASP A 166 -12.55 4.59 9.50
N LEU A 167 -11.60 5.50 9.80
CA LEU A 167 -10.84 6.22 8.77
C LEU A 167 -9.45 5.63 8.57
N LEU A 168 -9.01 5.61 7.30
CA LEU A 168 -7.66 5.21 6.91
C LEU A 168 -7.10 6.20 5.89
N VAL A 169 -5.94 6.80 6.18
CA VAL A 169 -5.19 7.62 5.24
C VAL A 169 -4.08 6.78 4.62
N VAL A 170 -4.03 6.72 3.28
CA VAL A 170 -3.06 5.90 2.55
C VAL A 170 -2.34 6.74 1.51
N GLU A 171 -1.03 6.54 1.40
CA GLU A 171 -0.24 7.05 0.28
C GLU A 171 -0.31 6.06 -0.88
N GLY A 172 -0.84 6.51 -2.01
CA GLY A 172 -0.93 5.74 -3.26
C GLY A 172 0.34 5.91 -4.10
N ASP A 173 0.98 4.81 -4.49
CA ASP A 173 2.19 4.81 -5.31
C ASP A 173 1.82 4.68 -6.79
N GLU A 174 2.05 5.76 -7.55
CA GLU A 174 1.80 5.77 -9.00
C GLU A 174 2.97 5.21 -9.80
N SER A 175 4.15 5.10 -9.21
CA SER A 175 5.38 4.76 -9.95
C SER A 175 5.33 3.42 -10.68
N ASP A 176 4.54 2.49 -10.19
CA ASP A 176 4.31 1.15 -10.74
C ASP A 176 2.82 0.87 -11.05
N GLY A 177 1.97 1.90 -10.98
CA GLY A 177 0.53 1.80 -11.20
C GLY A 177 -0.25 1.13 -10.07
N SER A 178 0.40 0.75 -8.97
CA SER A 178 -0.24 0.02 -7.85
C SER A 178 -1.34 0.81 -7.15
N PHE A 179 -1.32 2.14 -7.22
CA PHE A 179 -2.38 2.99 -6.66
C PHE A 179 -3.76 2.73 -7.28
N LEU A 180 -3.82 2.20 -8.51
CA LEU A 180 -5.07 1.82 -9.17
C LEU A 180 -5.75 0.61 -8.52
N GLU A 181 -5.03 -0.20 -7.77
CA GLU A 181 -5.62 -1.34 -7.04
C GLU A 181 -6.26 -0.92 -5.72
N LEU A 182 -5.95 0.29 -5.22
CA LEU A 182 -6.47 0.75 -3.93
C LEU A 182 -7.96 1.09 -3.99
N ASP A 183 -8.70 0.60 -3.00
CA ASP A 183 -10.09 0.97 -2.80
C ASP A 183 -10.14 2.36 -2.17
N SER A 184 -10.63 3.38 -2.91
CA SER A 184 -10.62 4.76 -2.46
C SER A 184 -12.04 5.30 -2.33
N ASP A 185 -12.39 5.74 -1.12
CA ASP A 185 -13.64 6.48 -0.90
C ASP A 185 -13.43 7.97 -1.19
N ILE A 186 -12.28 8.53 -0.80
CA ILE A 186 -11.88 9.91 -1.07
C ILE A 186 -10.47 9.90 -1.65
N SER A 187 -10.27 10.59 -2.76
CA SER A 187 -8.95 10.75 -3.38
C SER A 187 -8.45 12.18 -3.33
N ILE A 188 -7.17 12.34 -3.02
CA ILE A 188 -6.46 13.60 -3.12
C ILE A 188 -5.34 13.43 -4.14
N ILE A 189 -5.40 14.15 -5.26
CA ILE A 189 -4.37 14.14 -6.28
C ILE A 189 -3.58 15.44 -6.18
N THR A 190 -2.33 15.33 -5.73
CA THR A 190 -1.47 16.47 -5.42
C THR A 190 -0.85 17.12 -6.64
N SER A 191 -0.39 16.30 -7.59
CA SER A 191 0.16 16.75 -8.87
C SER A 191 0.16 15.60 -9.88
N VAL A 192 0.14 15.93 -11.17
CA VAL A 192 0.36 14.98 -12.27
C VAL A 192 1.36 15.61 -13.22
N GLU A 193 2.62 15.23 -13.08
CA GLU A 193 3.74 15.74 -13.87
C GLU A 193 4.44 14.58 -14.57
N SER A 194 5.19 14.89 -15.62
CA SER A 194 5.96 13.90 -16.39
C SER A 194 7.05 13.24 -15.55
N ASP A 195 6.67 12.17 -14.86
CA ASP A 195 7.57 11.33 -14.08
C ASP A 195 7.23 9.84 -14.29
N HIS A 196 8.11 8.95 -13.87
CA HIS A 196 7.90 7.49 -13.98
C HIS A 196 7.61 6.96 -15.39
N LEU A 197 8.11 7.65 -16.43
CA LEU A 197 7.92 7.30 -17.85
C LEU A 197 8.47 5.90 -18.21
N ALA A 198 9.36 5.36 -17.39
CA ALA A 198 9.83 3.98 -17.55
C ALA A 198 8.68 2.97 -17.44
N TYR A 199 7.68 3.25 -16.60
CA TYR A 199 6.47 2.43 -16.43
C TYR A 199 5.37 2.80 -17.42
N TYR A 200 5.00 4.08 -17.47
CA TYR A 200 3.87 4.57 -18.29
C TYR A 200 4.18 4.71 -19.77
N LYS A 201 5.48 4.80 -20.15
CA LYS A 201 6.00 5.02 -21.50
C LYS A 201 5.78 6.44 -22.04
N ASP A 202 4.67 7.09 -21.74
CA ASP A 202 4.35 8.46 -22.15
C ASP A 202 3.40 9.15 -21.13
N ASP A 203 3.30 10.50 -21.26
CA ASP A 203 2.48 11.33 -20.38
C ASP A 203 0.99 11.06 -20.50
N LEU A 204 0.52 10.61 -21.67
CA LEU A 204 -0.90 10.33 -21.89
C LEU A 204 -1.33 9.16 -21.03
N LYS A 205 -0.54 8.10 -20.96
CA LYS A 205 -0.83 6.92 -20.14
C LYS A 205 -0.78 7.23 -18.65
N LEU A 206 0.15 8.10 -18.24
CA LEU A 206 0.18 8.56 -16.85
C LEU A 206 -1.12 9.32 -16.51
N LYS A 207 -1.55 10.25 -17.38
CA LYS A 207 -2.80 11.00 -17.20
C LYS A 207 -4.03 10.10 -17.24
N GLU A 208 -4.06 9.11 -18.13
CA GLU A 208 -5.13 8.10 -18.19
C GLU A 208 -5.23 7.30 -16.89
N ALA A 209 -4.10 6.91 -16.29
CA ALA A 209 -4.08 6.23 -15.01
C ALA A 209 -4.65 7.09 -13.87
N PHE A 210 -4.28 8.37 -13.79
CA PHE A 210 -4.88 9.27 -12.81
C PHE A 210 -6.38 9.55 -13.08
N LYS A 211 -6.79 9.61 -14.34
CA LYS A 211 -8.21 9.72 -14.72
C LYS A 211 -8.98 8.47 -14.29
N GLU A 212 -8.42 7.28 -14.53
CA GLU A 212 -9.00 6.02 -14.07
C GLU A 212 -9.13 6.01 -12.55
N PHE A 213 -8.07 6.37 -11.82
CA PHE A 213 -8.08 6.44 -10.36
C PHE A 213 -9.17 7.39 -9.84
N ALA A 214 -9.25 8.60 -10.39
CA ALA A 214 -10.30 9.57 -10.04
C ALA A 214 -11.70 9.04 -10.32
N THR A 215 -11.90 8.37 -11.46
CA THR A 215 -13.20 7.82 -11.85
C THR A 215 -13.65 6.66 -10.94
N ARG A 216 -12.71 5.89 -10.40
CA ARG A 216 -12.99 4.77 -9.48
C ARG A 216 -13.22 5.21 -8.05
N THR A 217 -12.89 6.45 -7.70
CA THR A 217 -13.13 7.02 -6.36
C THR A 217 -14.63 7.13 -6.09
N LYS A 218 -15.07 6.63 -4.92
CA LYS A 218 -16.49 6.43 -4.63
C LYS A 218 -17.25 7.71 -4.28
N GLU A 219 -16.63 8.61 -3.50
CA GLU A 219 -17.34 9.76 -2.93
C GLU A 219 -16.84 11.11 -3.43
N LEU A 220 -15.53 11.37 -3.34
CA LEU A 220 -14.97 12.70 -3.54
C LEU A 220 -13.54 12.67 -4.06
N VAL A 221 -13.26 13.47 -5.06
CA VAL A 221 -11.92 13.68 -5.61
C VAL A 221 -11.50 15.13 -5.42
N TYR A 222 -10.37 15.35 -4.72
CA TYR A 222 -9.70 16.65 -4.64
C TYR A 222 -8.53 16.69 -5.62
N LEU A 223 -8.57 17.64 -6.55
CA LEU A 223 -7.50 17.89 -7.51
C LEU A 223 -6.80 19.20 -7.18
N TYR A 224 -5.48 19.21 -7.16
CA TYR A 224 -4.74 20.46 -7.05
C TYR A 224 -4.85 21.27 -8.36
N GLY A 225 -5.18 22.55 -8.24
CA GLY A 225 -5.63 23.40 -9.35
C GLY A 225 -4.67 23.62 -10.52
N CYS A 226 -3.36 23.30 -10.39
CA CYS A 226 -2.43 23.37 -11.53
C CYS A 226 -2.70 22.30 -12.61
N LEU A 227 -3.42 21.24 -12.29
CA LEU A 227 -3.86 20.24 -13.26
C LEU A 227 -4.92 20.76 -14.24
N LEU A 228 -5.66 21.80 -13.86
CA LEU A 228 -6.72 22.39 -14.68
C LEU A 228 -6.15 23.24 -15.84
N TYR A 229 -4.89 23.64 -15.77
CA TYR A 229 -4.30 24.56 -16.76
C TYR A 229 -3.53 23.87 -17.91
N THR A 230 -3.39 22.55 -17.91
CA THR A 230 -2.49 21.86 -18.84
C THR A 230 -3.15 21.12 -19.99
N SER A 231 -4.49 21.10 -20.10
CA SER A 231 -5.16 20.52 -21.29
C SER A 231 -6.67 20.81 -21.31
N ASP A 232 -7.28 20.70 -22.50
CA ASP A 232 -8.74 20.65 -22.77
C ASP A 232 -9.48 19.54 -21.99
N ALA A 233 -8.77 18.77 -21.18
CA ALA A 233 -9.30 17.73 -20.29
C ALA A 233 -9.97 18.29 -19.01
N ALA A 234 -9.88 19.60 -18.74
CA ALA A 234 -10.51 20.22 -17.57
C ALA A 234 -12.04 20.05 -17.58
N ASP A 235 -12.66 20.00 -18.75
CA ASP A 235 -14.11 19.84 -18.90
C ASP A 235 -14.60 18.40 -18.58
N ASP A 236 -13.74 17.41 -18.60
CA ASP A 236 -14.05 15.99 -18.35
C ASP A 236 -13.99 15.60 -16.86
N PHE A 237 -13.31 16.41 -16.02
CA PHE A 237 -13.12 16.10 -14.60
C PHE A 237 -14.11 16.78 -13.66
N VAL A 238 -14.90 17.75 -14.14
CA VAL A 238 -15.90 18.48 -13.33
C VAL A 238 -17.29 17.96 -13.71
N ARG A 239 -17.73 16.91 -13.05
CA ARG A 239 -19.14 16.53 -12.97
C ARG A 239 -19.50 16.18 -11.56
#